data_a7304fbb64ec9a1f48bfa3180780dbda
#
_entry.id   a7304fbb64ec9a1f48bfa3180780dbda
#
_cell.length_a   1.000
_cell.length_b   1.000
_cell.length_c   1.000
_cell.angle_alpha   90.00
_cell.angle_beta   90.00
_cell.angle_gamma   90.00
#
_symmetry.space_group_name_H-M   'P 1'
#
loop_
_entity.id
_entity.type
_entity.pdbx_description
1 polymer ?
#
loop_
_entity_poly.entity_id
_entity_poly.type
_entity_poly.pdbx_seq_one_letter_code
_entity_poly.pdbx_strand_id
1 'polypeptide(L)'
;MQGYQTHTQTGILLNANEASQNIDDNIKQEILDAISNLSLNRYPDTTCHELHSLYADIMNVPSSWILSGNGSDQMLGFLIQYYLQDNKTLYTLAPDFSMYDYYVELNHSKIEKFETALDGSFDVEAFISNGKDKKVDMILFSNPNNPTGHAISKSEMIQICEAFSNIPVIFDEAYMEFGKESAIDLLKTYPMAFVCRTLSKAYGLAGIRCGFMISSQVEKLAPLFIPYALSSVTQTIASVVLRHADAYKSNIATIISERERMYQEVKDYKKMNFYPSNANFLYGRTDEKDTLMNMFKEKNITIRNYADTSFRITIGTSKENEMVLDVLRRFEYENS
;
A
#
# COMPACT_ATOMS: atom_id res chain seq x y z
N MET A 1 5.36 -13.96 -18.52
CA MET A 1 4.73 -13.74 -17.19
C MET A 1 5.49 -14.52 -16.12
N GLN A 2 6.25 -13.86 -15.24
CA GLN A 2 6.69 -14.48 -14.00
C GLN A 2 5.55 -14.34 -12.99
N GLY A 3 4.92 -15.45 -12.61
CA GLY A 3 3.85 -15.44 -11.60
C GLY A 3 4.37 -14.91 -10.25
N TYR A 4 3.47 -14.35 -9.44
CA TYR A 4 3.79 -13.93 -8.07
C TYR A 4 4.31 -15.13 -7.27
N GLN A 5 5.52 -15.01 -6.73
CA GLN A 5 6.11 -16.07 -5.90
C GLN A 5 5.58 -15.97 -4.47
N THR A 6 4.92 -17.03 -4.00
CA THR A 6 4.54 -17.16 -2.59
C THR A 6 5.78 -17.40 -1.73
N HIS A 7 5.83 -16.76 -0.56
CA HIS A 7 6.96 -16.86 0.36
C HIS A 7 6.69 -17.90 1.46
N THR A 8 7.77 -18.45 2.02
CA THR A 8 7.73 -19.33 3.19
C THR A 8 7.03 -18.61 4.35
N GLN A 9 6.14 -19.31 5.05
CA GLN A 9 5.36 -18.74 6.16
C GLN A 9 5.86 -19.24 7.54
N THR A 10 7.17 -19.33 7.73
CA THR A 10 7.78 -19.76 8.98
C THR A 10 8.87 -18.80 9.42
N GLY A 11 9.03 -18.61 10.73
CA GLY A 11 10.01 -17.68 11.29
C GLY A 11 9.47 -16.27 11.46
N ILE A 12 10.36 -15.29 11.50
CA ILE A 12 10.06 -13.87 11.60
C ILE A 12 9.82 -13.32 10.18
N LEU A 13 8.59 -12.93 9.88
CA LEU A 13 8.17 -12.53 8.53
C LEU A 13 8.10 -11.00 8.41
N LEU A 14 9.12 -10.40 7.83
CA LEU A 14 9.24 -8.94 7.62
C LEU A 14 9.34 -8.58 6.13
N ASN A 15 8.66 -9.34 5.26
CA ASN A 15 8.77 -9.25 3.80
C ASN A 15 7.52 -8.72 3.09
N ALA A 16 6.34 -8.75 3.75
CA ALA A 16 5.05 -8.46 3.11
C ALA A 16 4.36 -7.19 3.64
N ASN A 17 5.03 -6.41 4.48
CA ASN A 17 4.47 -5.21 5.11
C ASN A 17 3.18 -5.48 5.88
N GLU A 18 3.06 -6.66 6.47
CA GLU A 18 1.96 -7.03 7.35
C GLU A 18 2.14 -6.37 8.72
N ALA A 19 1.05 -6.21 9.45
CA ALA A 19 1.12 -5.74 10.84
C ALA A 19 1.79 -6.79 11.73
N SER A 20 2.64 -6.35 12.64
CA SER A 20 3.37 -7.23 13.57
C SER A 20 2.49 -7.82 14.68
N GLN A 21 1.31 -7.24 14.90
CA GLN A 21 0.37 -7.65 15.94
C GLN A 21 -0.97 -8.04 15.31
N ASN A 22 -1.60 -9.03 15.91
CA ASN A 22 -2.97 -9.41 15.57
C ASN A 22 -3.97 -8.44 16.23
N ILE A 23 -5.23 -8.55 15.87
CA ILE A 23 -6.35 -7.79 16.45
C ILE A 23 -6.39 -8.04 17.97
N ASP A 24 -6.69 -6.98 18.73
CA ASP A 24 -6.93 -7.04 20.19
C ASP A 24 -7.98 -8.08 20.55
N ASP A 25 -7.79 -8.79 21.66
CA ASP A 25 -8.66 -9.91 22.06
C ASP A 25 -10.12 -9.47 22.32
N ASN A 26 -10.35 -8.23 22.81
CA ASN A 26 -11.72 -7.75 23.01
C ASN A 26 -12.40 -7.49 21.65
N ILE A 27 -11.70 -6.86 20.69
CA ILE A 27 -12.20 -6.64 19.33
C ILE A 27 -12.44 -8.00 18.65
N LYS A 28 -11.52 -8.96 18.85
CA LYS A 28 -11.65 -10.32 18.32
C LYS A 28 -12.89 -11.02 18.85
N GLN A 29 -13.21 -10.86 20.14
CA GLN A 29 -14.44 -11.44 20.72
C GLN A 29 -15.69 -10.80 20.10
N GLU A 30 -15.73 -9.49 19.93
CA GLU A 30 -16.84 -8.80 19.25
C GLU A 30 -17.02 -9.30 17.80
N ILE A 31 -15.91 -9.54 17.09
CA ILE A 31 -15.92 -10.13 15.75
C ILE A 31 -16.56 -11.53 15.78
N LEU A 32 -16.17 -12.40 16.72
CA LEU A 32 -16.71 -13.75 16.82
C LEU A 32 -18.21 -13.74 17.11
N ASP A 33 -18.66 -12.87 18.01
CA ASP A 33 -20.07 -12.70 18.34
C ASP A 33 -20.87 -12.18 17.12
N ALA A 34 -20.33 -11.21 16.38
CA ALA A 34 -20.96 -10.68 15.17
C ALA A 34 -21.07 -11.74 14.06
N ILE A 35 -20.00 -12.53 13.84
CA ILE A 35 -19.98 -13.59 12.83
C ILE A 35 -20.99 -14.70 13.18
N SER A 36 -21.16 -15.05 14.46
CA SER A 36 -22.09 -16.09 14.90
C SER A 36 -23.55 -15.81 14.51
N ASN A 37 -23.89 -14.55 14.29
CA ASN A 37 -25.23 -14.12 13.90
C ASN A 37 -25.44 -14.00 12.39
N LEU A 38 -24.42 -14.29 11.56
CA LEU A 38 -24.53 -14.17 10.10
C LEU A 38 -25.32 -15.31 9.47
N SER A 39 -26.19 -14.95 8.52
CA SER A 39 -26.86 -15.91 7.64
C SER A 39 -25.95 -16.31 6.48
N LEU A 40 -25.07 -17.30 6.68
CA LEU A 40 -24.06 -17.72 5.69
C LEU A 40 -24.66 -18.29 4.39
N ASN A 41 -25.94 -18.64 4.38
CA ASN A 41 -26.69 -19.14 3.22
C ASN A 41 -27.32 -18.02 2.39
N ARG A 42 -27.03 -16.76 2.66
CA ARG A 42 -27.53 -15.59 1.94
C ARG A 42 -26.39 -14.79 1.35
N TYR A 43 -26.67 -14.13 0.22
CA TYR A 43 -25.74 -13.16 -0.35
C TYR A 43 -25.54 -11.98 0.58
N PRO A 44 -24.33 -11.39 0.60
CA PRO A 44 -24.02 -10.21 1.40
C PRO A 44 -24.78 -8.96 0.94
N ASP A 45 -24.75 -7.91 1.76
CA ASP A 45 -25.19 -6.58 1.33
C ASP A 45 -24.30 -6.09 0.16
N THR A 46 -24.94 -5.85 -1.00
CA THR A 46 -24.25 -5.36 -2.20
C THR A 46 -23.78 -3.91 -2.07
N THR A 47 -24.42 -3.14 -1.21
CA THR A 47 -24.11 -1.72 -1.00
C THR A 47 -23.03 -1.50 0.04
N CYS A 48 -22.69 -2.53 0.85
CA CYS A 48 -21.76 -2.45 1.97
C CYS A 48 -22.06 -1.23 2.87
N HIS A 49 -23.34 -0.91 3.10
CA HIS A 49 -23.79 0.36 3.66
C HIS A 49 -23.12 0.71 4.99
N GLU A 50 -23.10 -0.22 5.96
CA GLU A 50 -22.46 0.02 7.26
C GLU A 50 -20.97 0.28 7.11
N LEU A 51 -20.28 -0.60 6.34
CA LEU A 51 -18.84 -0.51 6.09
C LEU A 51 -18.47 0.81 5.42
N HIS A 52 -19.22 1.23 4.39
CA HIS A 52 -18.96 2.48 3.68
C HIS A 52 -19.24 3.70 4.57
N SER A 53 -20.29 3.67 5.40
CA SER A 53 -20.60 4.75 6.34
C SER A 53 -19.48 4.95 7.36
N LEU A 54 -19.03 3.89 8.01
CA LEU A 54 -17.94 3.93 8.98
C LEU A 54 -16.62 4.44 8.36
N TYR A 55 -16.30 3.96 7.16
CA TYR A 55 -15.07 4.38 6.51
C TYR A 55 -15.14 5.82 5.99
N ALA A 56 -16.32 6.26 5.53
CA ALA A 56 -16.57 7.62 5.11
C ALA A 56 -16.38 8.63 6.26
N ASP A 57 -16.87 8.29 7.46
CA ASP A 57 -16.67 9.10 8.66
C ASP A 57 -15.17 9.24 9.01
N ILE A 58 -14.42 8.14 8.95
CA ILE A 58 -12.96 8.15 9.19
C ILE A 58 -12.24 9.02 8.16
N MET A 59 -12.64 8.92 6.88
CA MET A 59 -12.00 9.66 5.77
C MET A 59 -12.53 11.08 5.57
N ASN A 60 -13.60 11.47 6.28
CA ASN A 60 -14.31 12.75 6.15
C ASN A 60 -14.74 13.05 4.69
N VAL A 61 -15.35 12.04 4.06
CA VAL A 61 -15.91 12.10 2.70
C VAL A 61 -17.34 11.58 2.66
N PRO A 62 -18.14 11.88 1.62
CA PRO A 62 -19.44 11.26 1.44
C PRO A 62 -19.33 9.74 1.30
N SER A 63 -20.22 8.96 1.91
CA SER A 63 -20.27 7.50 1.76
C SER A 63 -20.51 7.05 0.31
N SER A 64 -21.20 7.87 -0.49
CA SER A 64 -21.38 7.66 -1.93
C SER A 64 -20.09 7.74 -2.75
N TRP A 65 -18.99 8.21 -2.17
CA TRP A 65 -17.67 8.24 -2.81
C TRP A 65 -16.84 6.99 -2.55
N ILE A 66 -17.36 6.02 -1.79
CA ILE A 66 -16.63 4.82 -1.40
C ILE A 66 -17.14 3.60 -2.17
N LEU A 67 -16.21 2.86 -2.76
CA LEU A 67 -16.41 1.52 -3.30
C LEU A 67 -15.42 0.58 -2.63
N SER A 68 -15.86 -0.62 -2.23
CA SER A 68 -15.03 -1.59 -1.55
C SER A 68 -14.91 -2.92 -2.32
N GLY A 69 -13.77 -3.60 -2.15
CA GLY A 69 -13.51 -4.89 -2.79
C GLY A 69 -12.42 -5.71 -2.08
N ASN A 70 -12.01 -6.80 -2.70
CA ASN A 70 -11.03 -7.75 -2.17
C ASN A 70 -9.60 -7.17 -2.13
N GLY A 71 -9.36 -6.26 -1.17
CA GLY A 71 -8.15 -5.46 -1.06
C GLY A 71 -8.13 -4.31 -2.05
N SER A 72 -7.21 -3.36 -1.87
CA SER A 72 -6.97 -2.30 -2.86
C SER A 72 -6.55 -2.87 -4.23
N ASP A 73 -5.97 -4.07 -4.26
CA ASP A 73 -5.60 -4.77 -5.49
C ASP A 73 -6.79 -4.90 -6.46
N GLN A 74 -7.98 -5.29 -5.98
CA GLN A 74 -9.16 -5.39 -6.83
C GLN A 74 -9.62 -4.03 -7.34
N MET A 75 -9.49 -2.97 -6.55
CA MET A 75 -9.82 -1.61 -6.96
C MET A 75 -8.88 -1.10 -8.05
N LEU A 76 -7.57 -1.33 -7.87
CA LEU A 76 -6.55 -0.98 -8.86
C LEU A 76 -6.75 -1.74 -10.17
N GLY A 77 -6.98 -3.05 -10.10
CA GLY A 77 -7.28 -3.88 -11.28
C GLY A 77 -8.54 -3.42 -12.01
N PHE A 78 -9.60 -3.07 -11.29
CA PHE A 78 -10.84 -2.56 -11.87
C PHE A 78 -10.64 -1.20 -12.59
N LEU A 79 -9.91 -0.25 -11.96
CA LEU A 79 -9.60 1.04 -12.57
C LEU A 79 -8.76 0.88 -13.84
N ILE A 80 -7.74 0.02 -13.80
CA ILE A 80 -6.91 -0.31 -14.97
C ILE A 80 -7.78 -0.91 -16.08
N GLN A 81 -8.61 -1.91 -15.77
CA GLN A 81 -9.48 -2.54 -16.74
C GLN A 81 -10.49 -1.56 -17.37
N TYR A 82 -11.01 -0.64 -16.59
CA TYR A 82 -12.02 0.31 -17.06
C TYR A 82 -11.43 1.43 -17.92
N TYR A 83 -10.31 2.04 -17.48
CA TYR A 83 -9.77 3.24 -18.12
C TYR A 83 -8.72 2.96 -19.20
N LEU A 84 -8.05 1.81 -19.16
CA LEU A 84 -6.98 1.47 -20.11
C LEU A 84 -7.41 0.53 -21.24
N GLN A 85 -8.70 0.52 -21.62
CA GLN A 85 -9.15 -0.21 -22.81
C GLN A 85 -8.44 0.30 -24.08
N ASP A 86 -8.39 -0.54 -25.13
CA ASP A 86 -7.92 -0.15 -26.46
C ASP A 86 -6.45 0.28 -26.58
N ASN A 87 -5.54 -0.46 -25.94
CA ASN A 87 -4.09 -0.19 -25.98
C ASN A 87 -3.63 1.15 -25.37
N LYS A 88 -4.42 1.70 -24.49
CA LYS A 88 -4.06 2.90 -23.74
C LYS A 88 -2.86 2.67 -22.81
N THR A 89 -2.25 3.75 -22.38
CA THR A 89 -0.99 3.74 -21.65
C THR A 89 -1.16 4.18 -20.20
N LEU A 90 -0.81 3.29 -19.26
CA LEU A 90 -0.56 3.63 -17.86
C LEU A 90 0.79 4.33 -17.73
N TYR A 91 0.86 5.36 -16.90
CA TYR A 91 2.10 6.01 -16.51
C TYR A 91 2.30 5.89 -14.99
N THR A 92 3.45 5.37 -14.59
CA THR A 92 3.79 5.08 -13.20
C THR A 92 5.27 5.38 -12.92
N LEU A 93 5.68 5.20 -11.66
CA LEU A 93 7.09 5.33 -11.25
C LEU A 93 7.86 4.02 -11.44
N ALA A 94 9.18 4.11 -11.47
CA ALA A 94 10.09 2.96 -11.36
C ALA A 94 11.19 3.26 -10.34
N PRO A 95 11.27 2.45 -9.26
CA PRO A 95 10.42 1.30 -8.94
C PRO A 95 9.05 1.69 -8.36
N ASP A 96 8.05 0.82 -8.59
CA ASP A 96 6.76 0.89 -7.92
C ASP A 96 6.15 -0.51 -7.72
N PHE A 97 4.91 -0.60 -7.26
CA PHE A 97 4.25 -1.85 -6.94
C PHE A 97 4.04 -2.72 -8.20
N SER A 98 4.66 -3.90 -8.20
CA SER A 98 4.71 -4.78 -9.38
C SER A 98 3.36 -5.29 -9.88
N MET A 99 2.29 -5.18 -9.07
CA MET A 99 0.95 -5.56 -9.52
C MET A 99 0.39 -4.61 -10.58
N TYR A 100 0.93 -3.40 -10.73
CA TYR A 100 0.52 -2.53 -11.84
C TYR A 100 0.94 -3.14 -13.18
N ASP A 101 2.17 -3.64 -13.31
CA ASP A 101 2.64 -4.37 -14.48
C ASP A 101 1.72 -5.57 -14.78
N TYR A 102 1.40 -6.34 -13.74
CA TYR A 102 0.55 -7.53 -13.86
C TYR A 102 -0.84 -7.19 -14.41
N TYR A 103 -1.52 -6.17 -13.86
CA TYR A 103 -2.86 -5.79 -14.32
C TYR A 103 -2.84 -5.18 -15.72
N VAL A 104 -1.82 -4.39 -16.05
CA VAL A 104 -1.65 -3.81 -17.39
C VAL A 104 -1.40 -4.92 -18.43
N GLU A 105 -0.58 -5.92 -18.11
CA GLU A 105 -0.34 -7.07 -18.98
C GLU A 105 -1.61 -7.89 -19.21
N LEU A 106 -2.39 -8.19 -18.13
CA LEU A 106 -3.67 -8.88 -18.26
C LEU A 106 -4.70 -8.12 -19.09
N ASN A 107 -4.66 -6.81 -19.06
CA ASN A 107 -5.55 -5.92 -19.80
C ASN A 107 -5.07 -5.65 -21.23
N HIS A 108 -3.94 -6.23 -21.65
CA HIS A 108 -3.29 -5.98 -22.95
C HIS A 108 -3.03 -4.50 -23.25
N SER A 109 -2.81 -3.70 -22.20
CA SER A 109 -2.52 -2.27 -22.28
C SER A 109 -1.01 -2.02 -22.25
N LYS A 110 -0.61 -0.74 -22.33
CA LYS A 110 0.78 -0.32 -22.29
C LYS A 110 1.12 0.28 -20.92
N ILE A 111 2.37 0.17 -20.51
CA ILE A 111 2.90 0.83 -19.32
C ILE A 111 4.15 1.62 -19.68
N GLU A 112 4.18 2.86 -19.28
CA GLU A 112 5.35 3.74 -19.33
C GLU A 112 5.78 4.05 -17.91
N LYS A 113 7.08 4.05 -17.66
CA LYS A 113 7.64 4.25 -16.34
C LYS A 113 8.56 5.47 -16.31
N PHE A 114 8.47 6.21 -15.22
CA PHE A 114 9.38 7.32 -14.91
C PHE A 114 10.37 6.85 -13.85
N GLU A 115 11.66 6.85 -14.21
CA GLU A 115 12.72 6.44 -13.30
C GLU A 115 12.88 7.46 -12.18
N THR A 116 12.83 6.99 -10.94
CA THR A 116 13.09 7.79 -9.74
C THR A 116 14.58 7.75 -9.37
N ALA A 117 15.01 8.63 -8.48
CA ALA A 117 16.29 8.47 -7.80
C ALA A 117 16.28 7.21 -6.90
N LEU A 118 17.45 6.81 -6.40
CA LEU A 118 17.60 5.58 -5.60
C LEU A 118 16.80 5.58 -4.29
N ASP A 119 16.49 6.75 -3.76
CA ASP A 119 15.64 6.97 -2.59
C ASP A 119 14.14 7.07 -2.92
N GLY A 120 13.79 6.96 -4.19
CA GLY A 120 12.42 7.10 -4.69
C GLY A 120 11.98 8.54 -4.99
N SER A 121 12.82 9.55 -4.74
CA SER A 121 12.51 10.94 -5.07
C SER A 121 12.54 11.17 -6.58
N PHE A 122 11.73 12.11 -7.04
CA PHE A 122 11.69 12.50 -8.45
C PHE A 122 11.26 13.96 -8.62
N ASP A 123 11.64 14.55 -9.74
CA ASP A 123 11.22 15.87 -10.14
C ASP A 123 9.81 15.81 -10.74
N VAL A 124 8.84 16.43 -10.08
CA VAL A 124 7.43 16.40 -10.48
C VAL A 124 7.19 17.16 -11.79
N GLU A 125 7.92 18.23 -12.06
CA GLU A 125 7.82 18.97 -13.33
C GLU A 125 8.31 18.10 -14.50
N ALA A 126 9.43 17.41 -14.30
CA ALA A 126 9.96 16.45 -15.28
C ALA A 126 9.00 15.26 -15.48
N PHE A 127 8.41 14.73 -14.41
CA PHE A 127 7.38 13.69 -14.48
C PHE A 127 6.17 14.14 -15.33
N ILE A 128 5.66 15.33 -15.07
CA ILE A 128 4.53 15.92 -15.81
C ILE A 128 4.89 16.12 -17.28
N SER A 129 6.05 16.73 -17.57
CA SER A 129 6.50 16.96 -18.94
C SER A 129 6.62 15.66 -19.74
N ASN A 130 7.29 14.65 -19.15
CA ASN A 130 7.47 13.35 -19.78
C ASN A 130 6.12 12.64 -20.04
N GLY A 131 5.19 12.67 -19.10
CA GLY A 131 3.88 12.07 -19.26
C GLY A 131 3.04 12.73 -20.36
N LYS A 132 3.14 14.06 -20.51
CA LYS A 132 2.48 14.79 -21.61
C LYS A 132 3.10 14.46 -22.96
N ASP A 133 4.42 14.38 -23.06
CA ASP A 133 5.12 14.02 -24.30
C ASP A 133 4.75 12.61 -24.78
N LYS A 134 4.61 11.68 -23.84
CA LYS A 134 4.19 10.28 -24.09
C LYS A 134 2.68 10.12 -24.33
N LYS A 135 1.88 11.17 -24.11
CA LYS A 135 0.43 11.19 -24.26
C LYS A 135 -0.23 10.03 -23.51
N VAL A 136 0.09 9.92 -22.22
CA VAL A 136 -0.41 8.87 -21.34
C VAL A 136 -1.91 9.02 -21.08
N ASP A 137 -2.60 7.92 -20.80
CA ASP A 137 -4.06 7.88 -20.62
C ASP A 137 -4.48 7.74 -19.15
N MET A 138 -3.57 7.37 -18.26
CA MET A 138 -3.82 7.15 -16.85
C MET A 138 -2.53 7.33 -16.05
N ILE A 139 -2.62 7.99 -14.91
CA ILE A 139 -1.56 8.08 -13.91
C ILE A 139 -1.90 7.16 -12.74
N LEU A 140 -0.97 6.33 -12.31
CA LEU A 140 -1.11 5.51 -11.10
C LEU A 140 0.26 5.30 -10.47
N PHE A 141 0.42 5.66 -9.21
CA PHE A 141 1.60 5.32 -8.42
C PHE A 141 1.26 5.23 -6.93
N SER A 142 2.08 4.51 -6.18
CA SER A 142 1.92 4.40 -4.73
C SER A 142 2.50 5.62 -4.01
N ASN A 143 1.73 6.18 -3.07
CA ASN A 143 2.13 7.31 -2.23
C ASN A 143 1.62 7.15 -0.78
N PRO A 144 2.47 6.76 0.17
CA PRO A 144 3.92 6.49 0.07
C PRO A 144 4.29 5.36 -0.88
N ASN A 145 5.41 5.53 -1.59
CA ASN A 145 5.85 4.59 -2.61
C ASN A 145 6.27 3.24 -2.01
N ASN A 146 5.92 2.17 -2.68
CA ASN A 146 6.41 0.83 -2.42
C ASN A 146 7.27 0.38 -3.63
N PRO A 147 8.61 0.26 -3.49
CA PRO A 147 9.29 -0.15 -2.26
C PRO A 147 10.05 0.94 -1.50
N THR A 148 10.18 2.15 -2.01
CA THR A 148 11.14 3.12 -1.50
C THR A 148 10.72 3.79 -0.17
N GLY A 149 9.42 3.88 0.10
CA GLY A 149 8.88 4.64 1.25
C GLY A 149 8.85 6.15 1.00
N HIS A 150 9.29 6.63 -0.16
CA HIS A 150 9.20 8.04 -0.53
C HIS A 150 7.74 8.48 -0.64
N ALA A 151 7.46 9.73 -0.28
CA ALA A 151 6.15 10.34 -0.45
C ALA A 151 6.29 11.77 -0.95
N ILE A 152 5.46 12.13 -1.95
CA ILE A 152 5.38 13.49 -2.44
C ILE A 152 4.44 14.32 -1.57
N SER A 153 4.63 15.63 -1.59
CA SER A 153 3.83 16.59 -0.85
C SER A 153 2.46 16.80 -1.49
N LYS A 154 1.52 17.37 -0.71
CA LYS A 154 0.20 17.74 -1.22
C LYS A 154 0.26 18.74 -2.37
N SER A 155 1.22 19.68 -2.35
CA SER A 155 1.44 20.63 -3.45
C SER A 155 1.87 19.95 -4.76
N GLU A 156 2.70 18.93 -4.68
CA GLU A 156 3.12 18.12 -5.83
C GLU A 156 1.97 17.27 -6.37
N MET A 157 1.15 16.67 -5.49
CA MET A 157 -0.07 15.97 -5.91
C MET A 157 -1.05 16.89 -6.64
N ILE A 158 -1.21 18.15 -6.19
CA ILE A 158 -2.03 19.17 -6.86
C ILE A 158 -1.50 19.44 -8.27
N GLN A 159 -0.20 19.68 -8.43
CA GLN A 159 0.42 19.92 -9.74
C GLN A 159 0.14 18.78 -10.72
N ILE A 160 0.23 17.52 -10.27
CA ILE A 160 -0.07 16.35 -11.10
C ILE A 160 -1.55 16.34 -11.49
N CYS A 161 -2.48 16.56 -10.54
CA CYS A 161 -3.91 16.60 -10.81
C CYS A 161 -4.30 17.72 -11.80
N GLU A 162 -3.71 18.90 -11.68
CA GLU A 162 -3.92 20.02 -12.60
C GLU A 162 -3.39 19.72 -14.01
N ALA A 163 -2.19 19.16 -14.08
CA ALA A 163 -1.54 18.82 -15.34
C ALA A 163 -2.27 17.74 -16.15
N PHE A 164 -2.96 16.81 -15.45
CA PHE A 164 -3.65 15.64 -16.01
C PHE A 164 -5.16 15.62 -15.68
N SER A 165 -5.79 16.80 -15.62
CA SER A 165 -7.19 16.96 -15.18
C SER A 165 -8.24 16.17 -15.98
N ASN A 166 -7.92 15.72 -17.20
CA ASN A 166 -8.82 15.02 -18.11
C ASN A 166 -8.64 13.50 -18.14
N ILE A 167 -7.65 12.96 -17.43
CA ILE A 167 -7.39 11.52 -17.34
C ILE A 167 -7.38 11.09 -15.87
N PRO A 168 -7.60 9.80 -15.56
CA PRO A 168 -7.56 9.33 -14.17
C PRO A 168 -6.17 9.50 -13.57
N VAL A 169 -6.12 10.10 -12.36
CA VAL A 169 -4.94 10.19 -11.52
C VAL A 169 -5.22 9.43 -10.24
N ILE A 170 -4.52 8.31 -10.04
CA ILE A 170 -4.77 7.38 -8.94
C ILE A 170 -3.59 7.39 -7.99
N PHE A 171 -3.87 7.73 -6.73
CA PHE A 171 -2.93 7.62 -5.63
C PHE A 171 -3.20 6.31 -4.88
N ASP A 172 -2.29 5.33 -5.01
CA ASP A 172 -2.36 4.13 -4.18
C ASP A 172 -1.78 4.46 -2.80
N GLU A 173 -2.67 4.69 -1.87
CA GLU A 173 -2.36 5.09 -0.51
C GLU A 173 -2.40 3.93 0.48
N ALA A 174 -1.94 2.74 0.07
CA ALA A 174 -1.93 1.56 0.93
C ALA A 174 -1.11 1.71 2.23
N TYR A 175 -0.25 2.71 2.31
CA TYR A 175 0.63 2.98 3.47
C TYR A 175 0.39 4.35 4.11
N MET A 176 -0.65 5.08 3.71
CA MET A 176 -0.82 6.48 4.09
C MET A 176 -1.08 6.69 5.59
N GLU A 177 -1.58 5.71 6.32
CA GLU A 177 -1.71 5.79 7.78
C GLU A 177 -0.36 5.99 8.49
N PHE A 178 0.76 5.62 7.85
CA PHE A 178 2.13 5.84 8.33
C PHE A 178 2.79 7.08 7.73
N GLY A 179 2.13 7.71 6.74
CA GLY A 179 2.59 8.90 6.02
C GLY A 179 2.10 10.21 6.64
N LYS A 180 2.21 11.29 5.87
CA LYS A 180 1.91 12.64 6.37
C LYS A 180 0.77 13.32 5.61
N GLU A 181 0.73 13.21 4.29
CA GLU A 181 -0.15 14.01 3.43
C GLU A 181 -0.90 13.11 2.44
N SER A 182 -2.21 13.07 2.55
CA SER A 182 -3.11 12.29 1.71
C SER A 182 -3.69 13.13 0.57
N ALA A 183 -3.96 12.47 -0.57
CA ALA A 183 -4.70 13.04 -1.68
C ALA A 183 -6.21 13.13 -1.44
N ILE A 184 -6.72 12.63 -0.30
CA ILE A 184 -8.17 12.54 -0.02
C ILE A 184 -8.91 13.88 -0.17
N ASP A 185 -8.29 14.99 0.27
CA ASP A 185 -8.89 16.32 0.17
C ASP A 185 -8.98 16.82 -1.28
N LEU A 186 -8.14 16.31 -2.17
CA LEU A 186 -8.09 16.71 -3.58
C LEU A 186 -9.30 16.21 -4.36
N LEU A 187 -9.95 15.15 -3.89
CA LEU A 187 -11.10 14.53 -4.55
C LEU A 187 -12.30 15.49 -4.68
N LYS A 188 -12.37 16.52 -3.85
CA LYS A 188 -13.41 17.57 -3.93
C LYS A 188 -13.19 18.52 -5.11
N THR A 189 -11.93 18.72 -5.49
CA THR A 189 -11.53 19.71 -6.52
C THR A 189 -11.25 19.02 -7.86
N TYR A 190 -10.69 17.79 -7.85
CA TYR A 190 -10.24 17.09 -9.04
C TYR A 190 -11.07 15.82 -9.26
N PRO A 191 -12.15 15.88 -10.08
CA PRO A 191 -13.08 14.75 -10.26
C PRO A 191 -12.44 13.50 -10.87
N MET A 192 -11.30 13.64 -11.54
CA MET A 192 -10.55 12.51 -12.11
C MET A 192 -9.47 11.97 -11.16
N ALA A 193 -9.40 12.48 -9.92
CA ALA A 193 -8.55 11.92 -8.90
C ALA A 193 -9.24 10.75 -8.16
N PHE A 194 -8.44 9.74 -7.83
CA PHE A 194 -8.85 8.54 -7.10
C PHE A 194 -7.83 8.26 -6.01
N VAL A 195 -8.32 7.78 -4.86
CA VAL A 195 -7.48 7.26 -3.77
C VAL A 195 -7.85 5.81 -3.54
N CYS A 196 -6.86 4.93 -3.54
CA CYS A 196 -7.02 3.53 -3.14
C CYS A 196 -6.41 3.30 -1.76
N ARG A 197 -7.15 2.63 -0.87
CA ARG A 197 -6.77 2.34 0.53
C ARG A 197 -7.02 0.88 0.87
N THR A 198 -6.38 0.39 1.92
CA THR A 198 -6.53 -1.00 2.37
C THR A 198 -6.51 -1.11 3.89
N LEU A 199 -7.27 -2.06 4.43
CA LEU A 199 -7.18 -2.43 5.85
C LEU A 199 -6.05 -3.45 6.11
N SER A 200 -5.33 -3.88 5.08
CA SER A 200 -4.29 -4.91 5.18
C SER A 200 -3.06 -4.49 5.98
N LYS A 201 -2.76 -3.18 6.07
CA LYS A 201 -1.50 -2.67 6.63
C LYS A 201 -1.71 -2.11 8.04
N ALA A 202 -2.19 -0.90 8.16
CA ALA A 202 -2.35 -0.22 9.44
C ALA A 202 -3.36 -0.89 10.39
N TYR A 203 -4.40 -1.51 9.85
CA TYR A 203 -5.44 -2.19 10.62
C TYR A 203 -5.18 -3.70 10.82
N GLY A 204 -4.08 -4.25 10.30
CA GLY A 204 -3.70 -5.65 10.50
C GLY A 204 -4.64 -6.68 9.88
N LEU A 205 -5.44 -6.30 8.89
CA LEU A 205 -6.47 -7.12 8.27
C LEU A 205 -6.07 -7.71 6.90
N ALA A 206 -4.79 -8.04 6.72
CA ALA A 206 -4.30 -8.58 5.45
C ALA A 206 -5.06 -9.86 5.03
N GLY A 207 -5.40 -10.72 5.98
CA GLY A 207 -6.06 -12.01 5.73
C GLY A 207 -7.52 -11.91 5.31
N ILE A 208 -8.24 -10.81 5.64
CA ILE A 208 -9.66 -10.66 5.28
C ILE A 208 -9.89 -9.97 3.94
N ARG A 209 -8.85 -9.43 3.33
CA ARG A 209 -8.90 -8.82 2.00
C ARG A 209 -9.96 -7.73 1.87
N CYS A 210 -9.84 -6.63 2.61
CA CYS A 210 -10.71 -5.46 2.48
C CYS A 210 -9.92 -4.24 2.04
N GLY A 211 -10.36 -3.60 0.95
CA GLY A 211 -9.79 -2.37 0.43
C GLY A 211 -10.86 -1.47 -0.18
N PHE A 212 -10.50 -0.23 -0.43
CA PHE A 212 -11.41 0.81 -0.86
C PHE A 212 -10.83 1.60 -2.03
N MET A 213 -11.73 2.04 -2.90
CA MET A 213 -11.52 3.13 -3.85
C MET A 213 -12.40 4.29 -3.40
N ILE A 214 -11.83 5.49 -3.38
CA ILE A 214 -12.51 6.72 -2.95
C ILE A 214 -12.41 7.73 -4.09
N SER A 215 -13.54 8.21 -4.59
CA SER A 215 -13.61 9.23 -5.64
C SER A 215 -15.05 9.75 -5.79
N SER A 216 -15.21 10.97 -6.28
CA SER A 216 -16.52 11.50 -6.71
C SER A 216 -17.10 10.76 -7.93
N GLN A 217 -16.31 9.90 -8.61
CA GLN A 217 -16.76 9.09 -9.74
C GLN A 217 -17.42 7.76 -9.34
N VAL A 218 -17.43 7.40 -8.05
CA VAL A 218 -17.94 6.10 -7.57
C VAL A 218 -19.38 5.85 -8.01
N GLU A 219 -20.27 6.84 -8.00
CA GLU A 219 -21.66 6.67 -8.44
C GLU A 219 -21.77 6.19 -9.89
N LYS A 220 -20.83 6.58 -10.76
CA LYS A 220 -20.78 6.12 -12.15
C LYS A 220 -20.13 4.75 -12.31
N LEU A 221 -19.17 4.43 -11.44
CA LEU A 221 -18.34 3.22 -11.54
C LEU A 221 -18.96 2.02 -10.80
N ALA A 222 -19.66 2.25 -9.69
CA ALA A 222 -20.25 1.18 -8.88
C ALA A 222 -21.18 0.24 -9.65
N PRO A 223 -22.03 0.70 -10.58
CA PRO A 223 -22.86 -0.20 -11.40
C PRO A 223 -22.07 -1.13 -12.33
N LEU A 224 -20.82 -0.81 -12.61
CA LEU A 224 -19.91 -1.58 -13.48
C LEU A 224 -19.00 -2.52 -12.71
N PHE A 225 -19.00 -2.39 -11.39
CA PHE A 225 -18.18 -3.25 -10.52
C PHE A 225 -18.90 -4.58 -10.26
N ILE A 226 -18.10 -5.63 -9.98
CA ILE A 226 -18.64 -6.95 -9.72
C ILE A 226 -19.55 -6.94 -8.48
N PRO A 227 -20.80 -7.43 -8.57
CA PRO A 227 -21.67 -7.52 -7.41
C PRO A 227 -21.13 -8.54 -6.39
N TYR A 228 -21.43 -8.32 -5.11
CA TYR A 228 -21.03 -9.22 -4.03
C TYR A 228 -19.51 -9.40 -3.89
N ALA A 229 -18.72 -8.38 -4.21
CA ALA A 229 -17.26 -8.44 -4.16
C ALA A 229 -16.73 -8.81 -2.77
N LEU A 230 -17.35 -8.29 -1.70
CA LEU A 230 -17.00 -8.63 -0.33
C LEU A 230 -17.99 -9.61 0.28
N SER A 231 -17.48 -10.68 0.91
CA SER A 231 -18.29 -11.62 1.68
C SER A 231 -18.91 -10.94 2.91
N SER A 232 -20.03 -11.51 3.42
CA SER A 232 -20.62 -11.04 4.68
C SER A 232 -19.62 -11.08 5.85
N VAL A 233 -18.76 -12.10 5.89
CA VAL A 233 -17.71 -12.23 6.90
C VAL A 233 -16.70 -11.09 6.81
N THR A 234 -16.22 -10.76 5.60
CA THR A 234 -15.30 -9.65 5.40
C THR A 234 -15.94 -8.31 5.80
N GLN A 235 -17.18 -8.05 5.35
CA GLN A 235 -17.90 -6.82 5.71
C GLN A 235 -18.06 -6.69 7.23
N THR A 236 -18.47 -7.77 7.92
CA THR A 236 -18.66 -7.78 9.38
C THR A 236 -17.36 -7.52 10.12
N ILE A 237 -16.27 -8.23 9.78
CA ILE A 237 -14.97 -8.03 10.44
C ILE A 237 -14.47 -6.61 10.23
N ALA A 238 -14.53 -6.12 8.99
CA ALA A 238 -14.08 -4.77 8.67
C ALA A 238 -14.90 -3.70 9.41
N SER A 239 -16.24 -3.85 9.48
CA SER A 239 -17.11 -2.92 10.21
C SER A 239 -16.81 -2.92 11.71
N VAL A 240 -16.62 -4.10 12.34
CA VAL A 240 -16.25 -4.17 13.77
C VAL A 240 -14.92 -3.43 13.99
N VAL A 241 -13.90 -3.71 13.20
CA VAL A 241 -12.58 -3.08 13.35
C VAL A 241 -12.65 -1.56 13.15
N LEU A 242 -13.42 -1.08 12.18
CA LEU A 242 -13.55 0.36 11.92
C LEU A 242 -14.33 1.11 13.03
N ARG A 243 -15.25 0.45 13.74
CA ARG A 243 -15.84 1.03 14.95
C ARG A 243 -14.81 1.30 16.06
N HIS A 244 -13.70 0.56 16.03
CA HIS A 244 -12.57 0.71 16.95
C HIS A 244 -11.34 1.38 16.31
N ALA A 245 -11.51 2.16 15.23
CA ALA A 245 -10.40 2.74 14.48
C ALA A 245 -9.39 3.53 15.35
N ASP A 246 -9.87 4.19 16.39
CA ASP A 246 -9.03 4.94 17.33
C ASP A 246 -8.04 4.05 18.11
N ALA A 247 -8.38 2.80 18.37
CA ALA A 247 -7.49 1.85 19.05
C ALA A 247 -6.21 1.57 18.25
N TYR A 248 -6.25 1.72 16.93
CA TYR A 248 -5.10 1.47 16.05
C TYR A 248 -4.12 2.66 16.00
N LYS A 249 -4.51 3.85 16.43
CA LYS A 249 -3.66 5.05 16.41
C LYS A 249 -2.38 4.87 17.22
N SER A 250 -2.45 4.22 18.38
CA SER A 250 -1.29 3.95 19.22
C SER A 250 -0.32 2.96 18.58
N ASN A 251 -0.83 1.92 17.91
CA ASN A 251 -0.02 0.95 17.19
C ASN A 251 0.66 1.60 15.97
N ILE A 252 -0.07 2.40 15.20
CA ILE A 252 0.49 3.16 14.08
C ILE A 252 1.61 4.09 14.56
N ALA A 253 1.41 4.82 15.66
CA ALA A 253 2.43 5.68 16.25
C ALA A 253 3.66 4.90 16.70
N THR A 254 3.49 3.70 17.27
CA THR A 254 4.58 2.81 17.65
C THR A 254 5.37 2.35 16.43
N ILE A 255 4.72 1.94 15.35
CA ILE A 255 5.39 1.54 14.10
C ILE A 255 6.19 2.70 13.51
N ILE A 256 5.62 3.92 13.50
CA ILE A 256 6.32 5.13 13.04
C ILE A 256 7.56 5.39 13.91
N SER A 257 7.43 5.33 15.23
CA SER A 257 8.54 5.56 16.16
C SER A 257 9.64 4.51 15.98
N GLU A 258 9.30 3.24 15.87
CA GLU A 258 10.26 2.15 15.63
C GLU A 258 10.94 2.29 14.26
N ARG A 259 10.23 2.67 13.22
CA ARG A 259 10.80 2.98 11.91
C ARG A 259 11.86 4.07 12.01
N GLU A 260 11.52 5.18 12.66
CA GLU A 260 12.46 6.29 12.84
C GLU A 260 13.67 5.87 13.68
N ARG A 261 13.46 5.12 14.77
CA ARG A 261 14.54 4.59 15.59
C ARG A 261 15.52 3.74 14.78
N MET A 262 14.99 2.78 14.03
CA MET A 262 15.79 1.91 13.18
C MET A 262 16.55 2.71 12.12
N TYR A 263 15.85 3.64 11.44
CA TYR A 263 16.47 4.48 10.42
C TYR A 263 17.62 5.33 11.00
N GLN A 264 17.44 5.97 12.14
CA GLN A 264 18.48 6.78 12.77
C GLN A 264 19.74 5.96 13.10
N GLU A 265 19.59 4.68 13.39
CA GLU A 265 20.72 3.79 13.65
C GLU A 265 21.47 3.40 12.37
N VAL A 266 20.74 3.11 11.28
CA VAL A 266 21.35 2.53 10.07
C VAL A 266 21.71 3.55 8.98
N LYS A 267 21.24 4.80 9.08
CA LYS A 267 21.40 5.82 8.03
C LYS A 267 22.85 6.17 7.67
N ASP A 268 23.78 5.98 8.59
CA ASP A 268 25.21 6.33 8.44
C ASP A 268 26.09 5.09 8.17
N TYR A 269 25.51 3.91 7.98
CA TYR A 269 26.24 2.70 7.61
C TYR A 269 26.95 2.86 6.27
N LYS A 270 28.09 2.17 6.07
CA LYS A 270 28.94 2.34 4.88
C LYS A 270 28.77 1.23 3.86
N LYS A 271 28.42 0.01 4.31
CA LYS A 271 28.19 -1.14 3.43
C LYS A 271 26.76 -1.19 2.91
N MET A 272 25.86 -0.39 3.50
CA MET A 272 24.45 -0.33 3.13
C MET A 272 23.98 1.12 3.07
N ASN A 273 23.08 1.40 2.12
CA ASN A 273 22.38 2.67 2.05
C ASN A 273 20.92 2.44 2.44
N PHE A 274 20.44 3.12 3.47
CA PHE A 274 19.04 3.17 3.86
C PHE A 274 18.44 4.53 3.58
N TYR A 275 17.17 4.56 3.23
CA TYR A 275 16.48 5.79 2.87
C TYR A 275 15.35 6.10 3.85
N PRO A 276 15.02 7.40 4.07
CA PRO A 276 13.86 7.81 4.87
C PRO A 276 12.57 7.21 4.32
N SER A 277 11.65 6.82 5.20
CA SER A 277 10.41 6.18 4.78
C SER A 277 9.19 6.84 5.41
N ASN A 278 8.08 6.90 4.66
CA ASN A 278 6.75 7.30 5.11
C ASN A 278 5.77 6.10 5.16
N ALA A 279 6.30 4.86 5.13
CA ALA A 279 5.53 3.62 5.18
C ALA A 279 5.85 2.81 6.44
N ASN A 280 5.34 1.58 6.55
CA ASN A 280 5.66 0.66 7.65
C ASN A 280 6.88 -0.24 7.36
N PHE A 281 7.85 0.26 6.63
CA PHE A 281 9.06 -0.46 6.25
C PHE A 281 10.24 0.50 6.05
N LEU A 282 11.44 -0.06 6.01
CA LEU A 282 12.65 0.60 5.53
C LEU A 282 13.09 -0.04 4.20
N TYR A 283 13.55 0.80 3.28
CA TYR A 283 14.15 0.40 2.02
C TYR A 283 15.65 0.61 2.08
N GLY A 284 16.40 -0.39 1.63
CA GLY A 284 17.86 -0.35 1.65
C GLY A 284 18.49 -0.97 0.41
N ARG A 285 19.79 -0.69 0.22
CA ARG A 285 20.61 -1.22 -0.89
C ARG A 285 21.98 -1.58 -0.38
N THR A 286 22.55 -2.67 -0.94
CA THR A 286 23.94 -3.07 -0.73
C THR A 286 24.45 -3.91 -1.89
N ASP A 287 25.71 -3.76 -2.25
CA ASP A 287 26.35 -4.58 -3.29
C ASP A 287 26.61 -6.02 -2.80
N GLU A 288 26.69 -6.23 -1.50
CA GLU A 288 26.90 -7.54 -0.86
C GLU A 288 25.57 -8.20 -0.42
N LYS A 289 24.48 -7.99 -1.19
CA LYS A 289 23.12 -8.39 -0.81
C LYS A 289 22.99 -9.88 -0.49
N ASP A 290 23.63 -10.77 -1.24
CA ASP A 290 23.53 -12.21 -1.02
C ASP A 290 24.09 -12.62 0.34
N THR A 291 25.18 -12.00 0.79
CA THR A 291 25.74 -12.18 2.12
C THR A 291 24.74 -11.74 3.18
N LEU A 292 24.16 -10.55 3.03
CA LEU A 292 23.16 -10.03 3.95
C LEU A 292 21.91 -10.94 4.02
N MET A 293 21.42 -11.44 2.87
CA MET A 293 20.27 -12.35 2.84
C MET A 293 20.55 -13.67 3.56
N ASN A 294 21.77 -14.22 3.43
CA ASN A 294 22.18 -15.42 4.14
C ASN A 294 22.21 -15.19 5.67
N MET A 295 22.74 -14.05 6.13
CA MET A 295 22.76 -13.70 7.56
C MET A 295 21.34 -13.60 8.16
N PHE A 296 20.38 -13.01 7.42
CA PHE A 296 18.97 -12.99 7.83
C PHE A 296 18.38 -14.40 7.89
N LYS A 297 18.67 -15.24 6.89
CA LYS A 297 18.20 -16.62 6.82
C LYS A 297 18.71 -17.45 8.01
N GLU A 298 19.97 -17.30 8.41
CA GLU A 298 20.56 -17.96 9.59
C GLU A 298 19.81 -17.62 10.90
N LYS A 299 19.22 -16.43 10.96
CA LYS A 299 18.38 -15.98 12.09
C LYS A 299 16.89 -16.32 11.91
N ASN A 300 16.54 -17.05 10.86
CA ASN A 300 15.15 -17.36 10.50
C ASN A 300 14.29 -16.10 10.35
N ILE A 301 14.87 -15.03 9.78
CA ILE A 301 14.21 -13.78 9.46
C ILE A 301 14.05 -13.68 7.94
N THR A 302 12.84 -13.44 7.48
CA THR A 302 12.53 -13.25 6.06
C THR A 302 12.24 -11.78 5.78
N ILE A 303 13.05 -11.15 4.93
CA ILE A 303 12.84 -9.79 4.42
C ILE A 303 12.56 -9.83 2.91
N ARG A 304 12.11 -8.71 2.33
CA ARG A 304 11.88 -8.64 0.89
C ARG A 304 13.19 -8.43 0.15
N ASN A 305 13.52 -9.37 -0.73
CA ASN A 305 14.66 -9.33 -1.63
C ASN A 305 14.17 -8.98 -3.05
N TYR A 306 14.80 -8.00 -3.71
CA TYR A 306 14.51 -7.61 -5.09
C TYR A 306 15.59 -8.14 -6.04
N ALA A 307 15.35 -8.07 -7.36
CA ALA A 307 16.29 -8.61 -8.35
C ALA A 307 17.61 -7.81 -8.45
N ASP A 308 17.55 -6.51 -8.14
CA ASP A 308 18.70 -5.61 -8.09
C ASP A 308 19.42 -5.66 -6.72
N THR A 309 20.22 -4.67 -6.38
CA THR A 309 20.93 -4.57 -5.10
C THR A 309 20.04 -4.20 -3.92
N SER A 310 18.74 -4.00 -4.14
CA SER A 310 17.82 -3.48 -3.11
C SER A 310 17.12 -4.57 -2.32
N PHE A 311 16.66 -4.16 -1.12
CA PHE A 311 15.85 -4.97 -0.22
C PHE A 311 14.91 -4.06 0.60
N ARG A 312 13.88 -4.65 1.21
CA ARG A 312 12.92 -3.93 2.04
C ARG A 312 12.63 -4.72 3.31
N ILE A 313 12.63 -4.04 4.45
CA ILE A 313 12.41 -4.61 5.77
C ILE A 313 11.14 -4.02 6.36
N THR A 314 10.12 -4.84 6.62
CA THR A 314 8.91 -4.44 7.34
C THR A 314 9.25 -4.13 8.78
N ILE A 315 8.63 -3.10 9.37
CA ILE A 315 8.76 -2.79 10.80
C ILE A 315 7.92 -3.80 11.59
N GLY A 316 8.61 -4.62 12.36
CA GLY A 316 8.03 -5.64 13.23
C GLY A 316 7.75 -5.11 14.65
N THR A 317 7.63 -6.03 15.61
CA THR A 317 7.67 -5.70 17.03
C THR A 317 9.04 -5.15 17.41
N SER A 318 9.15 -4.42 18.52
CA SER A 318 10.46 -3.89 19.00
C SER A 318 11.49 -4.99 19.18
N LYS A 319 11.07 -6.21 19.59
CA LYS A 319 11.95 -7.38 19.71
C LYS A 319 12.45 -7.87 18.34
N GLU A 320 11.57 -7.98 17.37
CA GLU A 320 11.93 -8.38 16.00
C GLU A 320 12.83 -7.32 15.34
N ASN A 321 12.52 -6.05 15.54
CA ASN A 321 13.34 -4.93 15.05
C ASN A 321 14.74 -4.95 15.63
N GLU A 322 14.90 -5.29 16.92
CA GLU A 322 16.23 -5.42 17.53
C GLU A 322 17.02 -6.60 16.95
N MET A 323 16.35 -7.74 16.67
CA MET A 323 17.01 -8.87 15.99
C MET A 323 17.45 -8.50 14.55
N VAL A 324 16.67 -7.68 13.84
CA VAL A 324 17.06 -7.12 12.55
C VAL A 324 18.28 -6.24 12.69
N LEU A 325 18.29 -5.30 13.65
CA LEU A 325 19.40 -4.39 13.89
C LEU A 325 20.69 -5.16 14.27
N ASP A 326 20.59 -6.23 15.03
CA ASP A 326 21.75 -7.09 15.34
C ASP A 326 22.36 -7.71 14.07
N VAL A 327 21.55 -8.17 13.13
CA VAL A 327 22.05 -8.67 11.84
C VAL A 327 22.72 -7.56 11.05
N LEU A 328 22.10 -6.37 10.97
CA LEU A 328 22.64 -5.22 10.24
C LEU A 328 23.95 -4.71 10.83
N ARG A 329 24.05 -4.63 12.20
CA ARG A 329 25.31 -4.26 12.90
C ARG A 329 26.43 -5.25 12.58
N ARG A 330 26.14 -6.54 12.67
CA ARG A 330 27.14 -7.59 12.36
C ARG A 330 27.59 -7.48 10.92
N PHE A 331 26.68 -7.31 9.96
CA PHE A 331 27.02 -7.12 8.56
C PHE A 331 27.90 -5.89 8.34
N GLU A 332 27.60 -4.77 8.99
CA GLU A 332 28.37 -3.52 8.88
C GLU A 332 29.80 -3.67 9.45
N TYR A 333 29.96 -4.33 10.62
CA TYR A 333 31.20 -4.25 11.40
C TYR A 333 32.03 -5.54 11.43
N GLU A 334 31.45 -6.73 11.26
CA GLU A 334 32.19 -8.01 11.40
C GLU A 334 32.94 -8.46 10.13
N ASN A 335 32.69 -7.87 8.98
CA ASN A 335 33.38 -8.19 7.71
C ASN A 335 34.39 -7.09 7.29
N SER A 336 34.95 -6.35 8.23
CA SER A 336 35.97 -5.31 8.00
C SER A 336 37.35 -5.84 8.22
#